data_972d385807e675c7c4b81df6b6c5bb4d
#
_entry.id   972d385807e675c7c4b81df6b6c5bb4d
#
_cell.length_a   1.000
_cell.length_b   1.000
_cell.length_c   1.000
_cell.angle_alpha   90.00
_cell.angle_beta   90.00
_cell.angle_gamma   90.00
#
_symmetry.space_group_name_H-M   'P 1'
#
loop_
_entity.id
_entity.type
_entity.pdbx_description
1 polymer ?
#
loop_
_entity_poly.entity_id
_entity_poly.type
_entity_poly.pdbx_seq_one_letter_code
_entity_poly.pdbx_strand_id
1 'polypeptide(L)'
;VVELAMQHNDGYTESMFSYVNNIPTTEGGTHETGFKSALTKIMNDYCRKSGLLKEKDASLSGEDFREGLTVVLALKMHSVQFEGQTKTRLGNTEAKPAVEFVMNEFLTPFLEDLKNSETASLMADKAIKAAKVRESARKAKSMAREKNKLDNAPLVGKLSSCTGRDY
;
A
#
# COMPACT_ATOMS: atom_id res chain seq x y z
N VAL A 1 -13.20 19.79 -5.27
CA VAL A 1 -14.09 18.63 -5.23
C VAL A 1 -13.25 17.38 -5.39
N VAL A 2 -13.54 16.35 -4.61
CA VAL A 2 -12.89 15.04 -4.71
C VAL A 2 -13.96 14.01 -5.08
N GLU A 3 -13.72 13.27 -6.13
CA GLU A 3 -14.57 12.16 -6.59
C GLU A 3 -13.74 10.87 -6.55
N LEU A 4 -14.26 9.85 -5.90
CA LEU A 4 -13.57 8.59 -5.69
C LEU A 4 -14.49 7.40 -5.96
N ALA A 5 -14.00 6.46 -6.76
CA ALA A 5 -14.60 5.14 -6.88
C ALA A 5 -13.52 4.08 -6.69
N MET A 6 -13.84 3.01 -5.95
CA MET A 6 -12.91 1.92 -5.73
C MET A 6 -13.63 0.58 -5.70
N GLN A 7 -12.93 -0.46 -6.16
CA GLN A 7 -13.42 -1.84 -6.17
C GLN A 7 -12.26 -2.80 -5.95
N HIS A 8 -12.45 -3.78 -5.06
CA HIS A 8 -11.55 -4.92 -4.93
C HIS A 8 -11.98 -6.05 -5.87
N ASN A 9 -11.01 -6.75 -6.42
CA ASN A 9 -11.18 -7.97 -7.23
C ASN A 9 -10.30 -9.11 -6.67
N ASP A 10 -10.42 -10.29 -7.24
CA ASP A 10 -9.64 -11.47 -6.80
C ASP A 10 -8.18 -11.44 -7.26
N GLY A 11 -7.80 -10.48 -8.08
CA GLY A 11 -6.42 -10.31 -8.57
C GLY A 11 -5.46 -9.79 -7.49
N TYR A 12 -4.21 -9.66 -7.90
CA TYR A 12 -3.11 -9.23 -7.03
C TYR A 12 -2.53 -7.88 -7.45
N THR A 13 -2.99 -7.32 -8.56
CA THR A 13 -2.46 -6.09 -9.15
C THR A 13 -3.27 -4.89 -8.70
N GLU A 14 -2.58 -3.83 -8.25
CA GLU A 14 -3.17 -2.51 -8.03
C GLU A 14 -3.34 -1.80 -9.38
N SER A 15 -4.53 -1.23 -9.62
CA SER A 15 -4.81 -0.38 -10.76
C SER A 15 -5.35 0.96 -10.27
N MET A 16 -4.56 2.01 -10.42
CA MET A 16 -4.92 3.34 -9.96
C MET A 16 -4.95 4.33 -11.13
N PHE A 17 -6.11 4.97 -11.31
CA PHE A 17 -6.34 5.99 -12.32
C PHE A 17 -6.64 7.30 -11.62
N SER A 18 -5.74 8.26 -11.75
CA SER A 18 -5.88 9.55 -11.08
C SER A 18 -5.95 10.71 -12.07
N TYR A 19 -6.79 11.68 -11.76
CA TYR A 19 -7.08 12.83 -12.61
C TYR A 19 -7.12 14.11 -11.77
N VAL A 20 -6.67 15.21 -12.37
CA VAL A 20 -6.83 16.55 -11.83
C VAL A 20 -7.40 17.45 -12.93
N ASN A 21 -8.57 18.04 -12.69
CA ASN A 21 -9.29 18.84 -13.70
C ASN A 21 -9.43 18.10 -15.04
N ASN A 22 -9.77 16.81 -14.99
CA ASN A 22 -9.90 15.90 -16.12
C ASN A 22 -8.59 15.59 -16.88
N ILE A 23 -7.44 16.01 -16.35
CA ILE A 23 -6.13 15.69 -16.90
C ILE A 23 -5.60 14.44 -16.16
N PRO A 24 -5.23 13.37 -16.86
CA PRO A 24 -4.68 12.17 -16.22
C PRO A 24 -3.30 12.46 -15.61
N THR A 25 -3.12 12.10 -14.35
CA THR A 25 -1.86 12.24 -13.63
C THR A 25 -1.14 10.89 -13.60
N THR A 26 -0.52 10.52 -14.71
CA THR A 26 0.09 9.19 -14.91
C THR A 26 1.27 8.91 -13.98
N GLU A 27 1.93 9.94 -13.46
CA GLU A 27 3.00 9.85 -12.48
C GLU A 27 2.49 10.10 -11.03
N GLY A 28 1.18 10.14 -10.86
CA GLY A 28 0.54 10.29 -9.56
C GLY A 28 0.65 11.71 -8.99
N GLY A 29 0.90 11.80 -7.69
CA GLY A 29 1.06 13.06 -6.98
C GLY A 29 0.55 13.01 -5.55
N THR A 30 0.38 14.21 -4.96
CA THR A 30 -0.03 14.38 -3.55
C THR A 30 -1.43 13.83 -3.25
N HIS A 31 -2.35 13.84 -4.20
CA HIS A 31 -3.69 13.27 -4.07
C HIS A 31 -3.66 11.75 -3.95
N GLU A 32 -2.84 11.05 -4.74
CA GLU A 32 -2.65 9.61 -4.58
C GLU A 32 -1.99 9.25 -3.25
N THR A 33 -1.01 10.05 -2.83
CA THR A 33 -0.37 9.89 -1.52
C THR A 33 -1.39 10.02 -0.39
N GLY A 34 -2.30 11.00 -0.49
CA GLY A 34 -3.41 11.18 0.45
C GLY A 34 -4.33 9.97 0.49
N PHE A 35 -4.73 9.46 -0.67
CA PHE A 35 -5.56 8.25 -0.77
C PHE A 35 -4.87 7.04 -0.11
N LYS A 36 -3.62 6.77 -0.47
CA LYS A 36 -2.86 5.62 0.05
C LYS A 36 -2.65 5.68 1.57
N SER A 37 -2.35 6.88 2.09
CA SER A 37 -2.21 7.12 3.54
C SER A 37 -3.54 6.91 4.27
N ALA A 38 -4.61 7.51 3.78
CA ALA A 38 -5.93 7.42 4.40
C ALA A 38 -6.46 5.98 4.39
N LEU A 39 -6.39 5.30 3.24
CA LEU A 39 -6.82 3.91 3.12
C LEU A 39 -6.09 3.02 4.15
N THR A 40 -4.77 3.14 4.22
CA THR A 40 -3.96 2.34 5.15
C THR A 40 -4.35 2.57 6.60
N LYS A 41 -4.55 3.83 6.99
CA LYS A 41 -4.94 4.20 8.35
C LYS A 41 -6.35 3.68 8.69
N ILE A 42 -7.34 4.01 7.87
CA ILE A 42 -8.75 3.66 8.10
C ILE A 42 -8.91 2.14 8.18
N MET A 43 -8.28 1.40 7.26
CA MET A 43 -8.37 -0.07 7.25
C MET A 43 -7.68 -0.72 8.44
N ASN A 44 -6.51 -0.22 8.88
CA ASN A 44 -5.88 -0.71 10.11
C ASN A 44 -6.75 -0.42 11.34
N ASP A 45 -7.33 0.78 11.44
CA ASP A 45 -8.22 1.14 12.53
C ASP A 45 -9.48 0.24 12.55
N TYR A 46 -10.06 -0.03 11.38
CA TYR A 46 -11.17 -0.97 11.24
C TYR A 46 -10.77 -2.39 11.68
N CYS A 47 -9.64 -2.92 11.21
CA CYS A 47 -9.17 -4.26 11.59
C CYS A 47 -8.93 -4.40 13.09
N ARG A 48 -8.50 -3.35 13.78
CA ARG A 48 -8.33 -3.33 15.24
C ARG A 48 -9.68 -3.26 15.96
N LYS A 49 -10.58 -2.38 15.53
CA LYS A 49 -11.92 -2.25 16.09
C LYS A 49 -12.76 -3.53 15.95
N SER A 50 -12.67 -4.20 14.81
CA SER A 50 -13.35 -5.46 14.54
C SER A 50 -12.70 -6.69 15.17
N GLY A 51 -11.56 -6.53 15.84
CA GLY A 51 -10.83 -7.62 16.50
C GLY A 51 -10.07 -8.57 15.57
N LEU A 52 -10.00 -8.25 14.26
CA LEU A 52 -9.23 -9.00 13.26
C LEU A 52 -7.71 -8.86 13.47
N LEU A 53 -7.28 -7.73 14.03
CA LEU A 53 -5.91 -7.48 14.48
C LEU A 53 -5.91 -7.18 15.97
N LYS A 54 -5.04 -7.85 16.71
CA LYS A 54 -4.81 -7.56 18.14
C LYS A 54 -3.93 -6.31 18.26
N GLU A 55 -3.98 -5.64 19.41
CA GLU A 55 -3.14 -4.47 19.68
C GLU A 55 -1.64 -4.73 19.55
N LYS A 56 -1.22 -5.98 19.85
CA LYS A 56 0.18 -6.42 19.75
C LYS A 56 0.61 -6.81 18.34
N ASP A 57 -0.34 -6.98 17.42
CA ASP A 57 -0.04 -7.36 16.04
C ASP A 57 0.53 -6.16 15.27
N ALA A 58 1.48 -6.42 14.39
CA ALA A 58 1.99 -5.39 13.50
C ALA A 58 0.89 -4.86 12.59
N SER A 59 0.88 -3.56 12.36
CA SER A 59 -0.03 -2.95 11.39
C SER A 59 0.22 -3.49 9.99
N LEU A 60 -0.86 -3.68 9.24
CA LEU A 60 -0.79 -4.07 7.84
C LEU A 60 -0.21 -2.92 7.00
N SER A 61 0.54 -3.24 5.98
CA SER A 61 1.10 -2.24 5.07
C SER A 61 0.05 -1.75 4.08
N GLY A 62 0.26 -0.54 3.54
CA GLY A 62 -0.62 -0.03 2.51
C GLY A 62 -0.70 -0.92 1.26
N GLU A 63 0.37 -1.63 0.94
CA GLU A 63 0.42 -2.58 -0.18
C GLU A 63 -0.54 -3.75 0.04
N ASP A 64 -0.65 -4.25 1.27
CA ASP A 64 -1.54 -5.35 1.61
C ASP A 64 -3.02 -5.00 1.34
N PHE A 65 -3.41 -3.74 1.56
CA PHE A 65 -4.77 -3.25 1.30
C PHE A 65 -5.03 -2.93 -0.18
N ARG A 66 -4.00 -2.64 -0.95
CA ARG A 66 -4.12 -2.28 -2.37
C ARG A 66 -4.00 -3.46 -3.31
N GLU A 67 -3.69 -4.65 -2.81
CA GLU A 67 -3.64 -5.87 -3.61
C GLU A 67 -5.02 -6.19 -4.21
N GLY A 68 -5.10 -6.20 -5.54
CA GLY A 68 -6.33 -6.37 -6.29
C GLY A 68 -7.30 -5.19 -6.23
N LEU A 69 -6.83 -4.00 -5.85
CA LEU A 69 -7.64 -2.78 -5.78
C LEU A 69 -7.60 -2.02 -7.10
N THR A 70 -8.76 -1.71 -7.64
CA THR A 70 -8.93 -0.76 -8.73
C THR A 70 -9.51 0.54 -8.17
N VAL A 71 -8.88 1.67 -8.47
CA VAL A 71 -9.25 3.00 -7.97
C VAL A 71 -9.32 4.00 -9.11
N VAL A 72 -10.35 4.82 -9.11
CA VAL A 72 -10.45 6.03 -9.90
C VAL A 72 -10.58 7.21 -8.95
N LEU A 73 -9.60 8.13 -8.98
CA LEU A 73 -9.54 9.32 -8.14
C LEU A 73 -9.52 10.55 -9.02
N ALA A 74 -10.53 11.40 -8.93
CA ALA A 74 -10.62 12.64 -9.68
C ALA A 74 -10.69 13.83 -8.73
N LEU A 75 -9.82 14.81 -8.96
CA LEU A 75 -9.75 16.05 -8.22
C LEU A 75 -10.14 17.23 -9.12
N LYS A 76 -10.94 18.17 -8.58
CA LYS A 76 -11.21 19.47 -9.22
C LYS A 76 -10.71 20.58 -8.32
N MET A 77 -9.77 21.38 -8.82
CA MET A 77 -9.06 22.43 -8.10
C MET A 77 -8.99 23.71 -8.95
N HIS A 78 -8.99 24.87 -8.29
CA HIS A 78 -8.86 26.17 -8.99
C HIS A 78 -7.43 26.47 -9.40
N SER A 79 -6.46 26.21 -8.53
CA SER A 79 -5.04 26.49 -8.77
C SER A 79 -4.26 25.18 -8.75
N VAL A 80 -3.98 24.64 -9.92
CA VAL A 80 -3.25 23.39 -10.06
C VAL A 80 -1.77 23.67 -10.27
N GLN A 81 -0.93 23.02 -9.46
CA GLN A 81 0.53 23.04 -9.58
C GLN A 81 1.00 21.63 -9.92
N PHE A 82 1.51 21.45 -11.13
CA PHE A 82 2.12 20.21 -11.55
C PHE A 82 3.63 20.25 -11.33
N GLU A 83 4.19 19.10 -10.97
CA GLU A 83 5.64 18.91 -10.99
C GLU A 83 6.08 18.68 -12.44
N GLY A 84 6.78 19.67 -13.01
CA GLY A 84 7.29 19.63 -14.38
C GLY A 84 6.31 20.11 -15.45
N GLN A 85 6.84 20.24 -16.68
CA GLN A 85 6.08 20.74 -17.84
C GLN A 85 5.08 19.73 -18.41
N THR A 86 5.25 18.47 -18.13
CA THR A 86 4.43 17.37 -18.69
C THR A 86 3.05 17.24 -18.04
N LYS A 87 2.79 17.93 -16.93
CA LYS A 87 1.52 17.93 -16.17
C LYS A 87 1.07 16.50 -15.74
N THR A 88 2.02 15.59 -15.58
CA THR A 88 1.78 14.19 -15.26
C THR A 88 1.73 13.89 -13.78
N ARG A 89 2.24 14.82 -12.95
CA ARG A 89 2.32 14.67 -11.50
C ARG A 89 1.81 15.90 -10.77
N LEU A 90 0.88 15.71 -9.84
CA LEU A 90 0.34 16.79 -9.01
C LEU A 90 1.27 17.11 -7.83
N GLY A 91 1.63 18.41 -7.69
CA GLY A 91 2.49 18.92 -6.63
C GLY A 91 1.76 19.64 -5.49
N ASN A 92 0.48 20.00 -5.64
CA ASN A 92 -0.28 20.73 -4.63
C ASN A 92 -0.30 20.03 -3.27
N THR A 93 0.24 20.67 -2.24
CA THR A 93 0.29 20.08 -0.88
C THR A 93 -1.07 19.96 -0.22
N GLU A 94 -2.02 20.85 -0.55
CA GLU A 94 -3.40 20.84 -0.05
C GLU A 94 -4.25 19.69 -0.59
N ALA A 95 -3.84 19.06 -1.68
CA ALA A 95 -4.58 17.94 -2.26
C ALA A 95 -4.56 16.70 -1.35
N LYS A 96 -3.43 16.45 -0.67
CA LYS A 96 -3.30 15.33 0.27
C LYS A 96 -4.32 15.38 1.40
N PRO A 97 -4.37 16.42 2.26
CA PRO A 97 -5.34 16.49 3.35
C PRO A 97 -6.80 16.55 2.86
N ALA A 98 -7.05 17.12 1.68
CA ALA A 98 -8.40 17.13 1.11
C ALA A 98 -8.91 15.72 0.77
N VAL A 99 -8.06 14.88 0.19
CA VAL A 99 -8.40 13.48 -0.09
C VAL A 99 -8.50 12.67 1.20
N GLU A 100 -7.58 12.87 2.14
CA GLU A 100 -7.63 12.20 3.46
C GLU A 100 -8.92 12.52 4.21
N PHE A 101 -9.37 13.78 4.18
CA PHE A 101 -10.63 14.19 4.79
C PHE A 101 -11.82 13.47 4.18
N VAL A 102 -11.95 13.46 2.85
CA VAL A 102 -13.05 12.79 2.14
C VAL A 102 -13.04 11.29 2.43
N MET A 103 -11.86 10.66 2.42
CA MET A 103 -11.74 9.24 2.75
C MET A 103 -12.23 8.93 4.16
N ASN A 104 -11.84 9.74 5.16
CA ASN A 104 -12.30 9.55 6.53
C ASN A 104 -13.82 9.74 6.67
N GLU A 105 -14.38 10.73 5.97
CA GLU A 105 -15.81 11.09 6.08
C GLU A 105 -16.73 10.04 5.45
N PHE A 106 -16.28 9.35 4.39
CA PHE A 106 -17.12 8.41 3.65
C PHE A 106 -16.73 6.94 3.86
N LEU A 107 -15.45 6.60 3.89
CA LEU A 107 -15.02 5.22 4.03
C LEU A 107 -15.19 4.68 5.46
N THR A 108 -14.94 5.50 6.47
CA THR A 108 -15.09 5.06 7.87
C THR A 108 -16.53 4.66 8.18
N PRO A 109 -17.57 5.49 7.91
CA PRO A 109 -18.95 5.09 8.10
C PRO A 109 -19.38 3.91 7.23
N PHE A 110 -18.86 3.81 6.00
CA PHE A 110 -19.13 2.68 5.13
C PHE A 110 -18.68 1.35 5.75
N LEU A 111 -17.48 1.30 6.33
CA LEU A 111 -16.93 0.10 6.98
C LEU A 111 -17.65 -0.24 8.29
N GLU A 112 -18.16 0.77 8.99
CA GLU A 112 -18.88 0.60 10.27
C GLU A 112 -20.36 0.25 10.08
N ASP A 113 -20.92 0.44 8.88
CA ASP A 113 -22.32 0.08 8.58
C ASP A 113 -22.48 -1.43 8.51
N LEU A 114 -23.42 -1.96 9.31
CA LEU A 114 -23.74 -3.37 9.34
C LEU A 114 -24.13 -3.96 7.97
N LYS A 115 -24.71 -3.14 7.09
CA LYS A 115 -25.06 -3.55 5.72
C LYS A 115 -23.84 -3.92 4.89
N ASN A 116 -22.69 -3.30 5.19
CA ASN A 116 -21.44 -3.47 4.47
C ASN A 116 -20.47 -4.40 5.21
N SER A 117 -20.89 -5.00 6.33
CA SER A 117 -20.01 -5.80 7.20
C SER A 117 -19.34 -6.97 6.48
N GLU A 118 -20.05 -7.62 5.57
CA GLU A 118 -19.49 -8.70 4.74
C GLU A 118 -18.39 -8.19 3.82
N THR A 119 -18.65 -7.10 3.10
CA THR A 119 -17.68 -6.47 2.20
C THR A 119 -16.45 -5.99 2.98
N ALA A 120 -16.66 -5.32 4.10
CA ALA A 120 -15.57 -4.83 4.95
C ALA A 120 -14.71 -5.98 5.51
N SER A 121 -15.34 -7.08 5.91
CA SER A 121 -14.66 -8.29 6.38
C SER A 121 -13.84 -8.93 5.26
N LEU A 122 -14.38 -9.08 4.06
CA LEU A 122 -13.67 -9.63 2.91
C LEU A 122 -12.44 -8.79 2.53
N MET A 123 -12.56 -7.46 2.56
CA MET A 123 -11.44 -6.55 2.31
C MET A 123 -10.33 -6.73 3.35
N ALA A 124 -10.70 -6.81 4.63
CA ALA A 124 -9.75 -7.02 5.72
C ALA A 124 -9.07 -8.39 5.66
N ASP A 125 -9.82 -9.46 5.40
CA ASP A 125 -9.30 -10.82 5.28
C ASP A 125 -8.31 -10.95 4.11
N LYS A 126 -8.61 -10.31 2.99
CA LYS A 126 -7.70 -10.27 1.85
C LYS A 126 -6.38 -9.61 2.21
N ALA A 127 -6.42 -8.46 2.88
CA ALA A 127 -5.23 -7.74 3.31
C ALA A 127 -4.40 -8.55 4.32
N ILE A 128 -5.05 -9.25 5.26
CA ILE A 128 -4.37 -10.12 6.23
C ILE A 128 -3.68 -11.29 5.53
N LYS A 129 -4.32 -11.89 4.52
CA LYS A 129 -3.71 -12.95 3.69
C LYS A 129 -2.51 -12.43 2.92
N ALA A 130 -2.62 -11.25 2.29
CA ALA A 130 -1.52 -10.60 1.59
C ALA A 130 -0.32 -10.33 2.52
N ALA A 131 -0.57 -9.81 3.72
CA ALA A 131 0.47 -9.56 4.72
C ALA A 131 1.19 -10.86 5.15
N LYS A 132 0.46 -11.96 5.33
CA LYS A 132 1.05 -13.26 5.67
C LYS A 132 1.96 -13.77 4.55
N VAL A 133 1.55 -13.67 3.31
CA VAL A 133 2.37 -14.06 2.13
C VAL A 133 3.62 -13.20 2.06
N ARG A 134 3.50 -11.89 2.19
CA ARG A 134 4.62 -10.95 2.20
C ARG A 134 5.62 -11.24 3.32
N GLU A 135 5.12 -11.52 4.53
CA GLU A 135 5.98 -11.85 5.67
C GLU A 135 6.71 -13.18 5.47
N SER A 136 6.03 -14.20 4.95
CA SER A 136 6.63 -15.48 4.64
C SER A 136 7.73 -15.36 3.58
N ALA A 137 7.49 -14.59 2.52
CA ALA A 137 8.48 -14.29 1.50
C ALA A 137 9.70 -13.54 2.08
N ARG A 138 9.47 -12.58 2.97
CA ARG A 138 10.54 -11.85 3.66
C ARG A 138 11.39 -12.76 4.52
N LYS A 139 10.76 -13.65 5.31
CA LYS A 139 11.46 -14.64 6.14
C LYS A 139 12.29 -15.59 5.29
N ALA A 140 11.72 -16.14 4.22
CA ALA A 140 12.45 -17.04 3.30
C ALA A 140 13.68 -16.33 2.68
N LYS A 141 13.54 -15.08 2.26
CA LYS A 141 14.64 -14.27 1.72
C LYS A 141 15.73 -13.99 2.76
N SER A 142 15.35 -13.72 4.02
CA SER A 142 16.30 -13.51 5.12
C SER A 142 17.09 -14.80 5.41
N MET A 143 16.41 -15.93 5.54
CA MET A 143 17.03 -17.22 5.77
C MET A 143 18.02 -17.62 4.66
N ALA A 144 17.64 -17.40 3.40
CA ALA A 144 18.53 -17.64 2.27
C ALA A 144 19.80 -16.77 2.31
N ARG A 145 19.65 -15.50 2.72
CA ARG A 145 20.78 -14.56 2.86
C ARG A 145 21.71 -14.93 4.04
N GLU A 146 21.14 -15.40 5.15
CA GLU A 146 21.90 -15.86 6.30
C GLU A 146 22.70 -17.12 5.95
N LYS A 147 22.08 -18.06 5.25
CA LYS A 147 22.76 -19.27 4.75
C LYS A 147 23.95 -18.90 3.86
N ASN A 148 23.75 -18.00 2.90
CA ASN A 148 24.83 -17.53 2.02
C ASN A 148 25.95 -16.82 2.79
N LYS A 149 25.66 -16.13 3.90
CA LYS A 149 26.68 -15.51 4.76
C LYS A 149 27.50 -16.56 5.50
N LEU A 150 26.87 -17.62 5.98
CA LEU A 150 27.54 -18.73 6.64
C LEU A 150 28.44 -19.51 5.68
N ASP A 151 27.95 -19.74 4.46
CA ASP A 151 28.72 -20.41 3.39
C ASP A 151 29.94 -19.60 2.94
N ASN A 152 29.89 -18.27 3.06
CA ASN A 152 30.97 -17.34 2.72
C ASN A 152 31.76 -16.84 3.95
N ALA A 153 31.48 -17.34 5.14
CA ALA A 153 32.23 -16.95 6.34
C ALA A 153 33.69 -17.41 6.20
N PRO A 154 34.67 -16.53 6.43
CA PRO A 154 36.06 -16.93 6.38
C PRO A 154 36.33 -18.00 7.45
N LEU A 155 36.96 -19.10 7.04
CA LEU A 155 37.40 -20.13 7.95
C LEU A 155 38.31 -19.54 8.99
N VAL A 156 37.90 -19.61 10.26
CA VAL A 156 38.69 -19.09 11.39
C VAL A 156 39.80 -20.11 11.74
N GLY A 157 41.02 -19.62 11.77
CA GLY A 157 42.19 -20.44 12.13
C GLY A 157 43.20 -20.57 10.99
N LYS A 158 43.93 -21.70 11.01
CA LYS A 158 44.97 -22.00 10.03
C LYS A 158 44.49 -22.43 8.64
N LEU A 159 43.17 -22.47 8.42
CA LEU A 159 42.53 -22.77 7.14
C LEU A 159 42.15 -21.50 6.42
N SER A 160 42.65 -21.31 5.21
CA SER A 160 42.21 -20.29 4.29
C SER A 160 41.29 -20.90 3.24
N SER A 161 40.19 -20.17 2.90
CA SER A 161 39.34 -20.58 1.80
C SER A 161 40.12 -20.50 0.48
N CYS A 162 40.05 -21.52 -0.32
CA CYS A 162 40.54 -21.50 -1.69
C CYS A 162 39.70 -20.50 -2.51
N THR A 163 40.28 -19.38 -2.85
CA THR A 163 39.65 -18.35 -3.71
C THR A 163 40.01 -18.51 -5.18
N GLY A 164 40.57 -19.67 -5.58
CA GLY A 164 40.88 -19.99 -6.98
C GLY A 164 39.59 -20.25 -7.76
N ARG A 165 39.24 -19.36 -8.66
CA ARG A 165 38.41 -19.66 -9.81
C ARG A 165 39.27 -20.38 -10.80
N ASP A 166 39.22 -21.69 -10.84
CA ASP A 166 39.79 -22.46 -11.95
C ASP A 166 38.64 -23.12 -12.70
N TYR A 167 38.38 -22.50 -13.84
CA TYR A 167 38.14 -22.92 -15.22
C TYR A 167 36.94 -23.78 -15.51
#